data_fa36253415bdab9c16059231f26951f4
#
_entry.id   fa36253415bdab9c16059231f26951f4
#
_cell.length_a   1.000
_cell.length_b   1.000
_cell.length_c   1.000
_cell.angle_alpha   90.00
_cell.angle_beta   90.00
_cell.angle_gamma   90.00
#
_symmetry.space_group_name_H-M   'P 1'
#
loop_
_entity.id
_entity.type
_entity.pdbx_description
1 polymer ?
#
loop_
_entity_poly.entity_id
_entity_poly.type
_entity_poly.pdbx_seq_one_letter_code
_entity_poly.pdbx_strand_id
1 'polypeptide(L)'
;MNSDLNKLQPYPFERLAALKAGIAAPEHFNAINLAIGEPKHVPPHFIAEELLAHLHGLANYPTTKGSLALRCAIRDWLLMRFKLPANSLDPEQHILPVNGTREALFAFAQCVINRGQPALVLMPNPFYQIYEGAALLAGAEPYFLNTTEATQGLPDFDTVPEAVWQQCQLLYLCSPGNPTGAVIDADTLQKLIRYAEQYDFIIASDECYSEIYFDESNPPMGLLEAAAHAGNTDFKRCIVFHSLSKRSNLPGMRSGFVAGDAEIISAFLQYRTYQGCSMAPYTQAASIKAWGDELHVQENRRLYQQKFTAVVDILSATMDVRLPDASFYLWPKTPVDDAVFTRELFAQYNVNVLPGSYLSRDAHGVNPGHQHIRIALVAPIEECIEAAHRICKLNEQFKK
;
A
#
# COMPACT_ATOMS: atom_id res chain seq x y z
N MET A 1 1.08 -30.70 6.51
CA MET A 1 1.26 -29.24 6.30
C MET A 1 0.06 -28.71 5.49
N ASN A 2 -0.28 -27.45 5.62
CA ASN A 2 -1.34 -26.85 4.82
C ASN A 2 -0.98 -26.91 3.33
N SER A 3 -1.81 -27.59 2.53
CA SER A 3 -1.60 -27.72 1.07
C SER A 3 -1.69 -26.40 0.31
N ASP A 4 -2.38 -25.39 0.86
CA ASP A 4 -2.53 -24.09 0.23
C ASP A 4 -1.21 -23.31 0.15
N LEU A 5 -0.21 -23.68 0.96
CA LEU A 5 1.14 -23.13 0.84
C LEU A 5 1.75 -23.37 -0.56
N ASN A 6 1.37 -24.46 -1.23
CA ASN A 6 1.84 -24.76 -2.58
C ASN A 6 1.25 -23.86 -3.66
N LYS A 7 0.20 -23.10 -3.34
CA LYS A 7 -0.42 -22.12 -4.24
C LYS A 7 0.30 -20.77 -4.25
N LEU A 8 1.12 -20.50 -3.20
CA LEU A 8 1.87 -19.25 -3.09
C LEU A 8 2.95 -19.17 -4.15
N GLN A 9 3.03 -18.00 -4.79
CA GLN A 9 4.08 -17.70 -5.76
C GLN A 9 5.35 -17.20 -5.08
N PRO A 10 6.55 -17.40 -5.67
CA PRO A 10 7.77 -16.77 -5.17
C PRO A 10 7.61 -15.27 -5.03
N TYR A 11 8.09 -14.70 -3.92
CA TYR A 11 7.95 -13.28 -3.64
C TYR A 11 8.72 -12.44 -4.68
N PRO A 12 8.21 -11.25 -5.11
CA PRO A 12 8.82 -10.47 -6.19
C PRO A 12 10.31 -10.18 -6.01
N PHE A 13 10.76 -9.96 -4.76
CA PHE A 13 12.17 -9.71 -4.48
C PHE A 13 13.05 -10.96 -4.58
N GLU A 14 12.49 -12.16 -4.34
CA GLU A 14 13.19 -13.44 -4.58
C GLU A 14 13.35 -13.66 -6.08
N ARG A 15 12.29 -13.38 -6.87
CA ARG A 15 12.36 -13.41 -8.34
C ARG A 15 13.38 -12.40 -8.88
N LEU A 16 13.42 -11.17 -8.32
CA LEU A 16 14.41 -10.17 -8.70
C LEU A 16 15.84 -10.60 -8.33
N ALA A 17 16.04 -11.22 -7.19
CA ALA A 17 17.35 -11.78 -6.81
C ALA A 17 17.80 -12.90 -7.78
N ALA A 18 16.89 -13.82 -8.13
CA ALA A 18 17.13 -14.87 -9.11
C ALA A 18 17.44 -14.31 -10.51
N LEU A 19 16.74 -13.28 -10.96
CA LEU A 19 16.95 -12.60 -12.24
C LEU A 19 18.39 -12.05 -12.37
N LYS A 20 18.97 -11.57 -11.28
CA LYS A 20 20.31 -10.99 -11.21
C LYS A 20 21.40 -11.99 -10.84
N ALA A 21 21.05 -13.23 -10.54
CA ALA A 21 22.02 -14.23 -10.10
C ALA A 21 23.12 -14.45 -11.17
N GLY A 22 24.38 -14.39 -10.73
CA GLY A 22 25.55 -14.56 -11.60
C GLY A 22 25.93 -13.33 -12.44
N ILE A 23 25.24 -12.20 -12.28
CA ILE A 23 25.59 -10.96 -12.96
C ILE A 23 26.44 -10.10 -12.03
N ALA A 24 27.64 -9.73 -12.50
CA ALA A 24 28.47 -8.74 -11.82
C ALA A 24 28.06 -7.34 -12.27
N ALA A 25 27.64 -6.48 -11.33
CA ALA A 25 27.41 -5.08 -11.63
C ALA A 25 28.72 -4.35 -11.92
N PRO A 26 28.71 -3.29 -12.75
CA PRO A 26 29.91 -2.54 -13.10
C PRO A 26 30.48 -1.79 -11.89
N GLU A 27 31.76 -2.00 -11.58
CA GLU A 27 32.42 -1.43 -10.39
C GLU A 27 32.52 0.09 -10.38
N HIS A 28 32.50 0.72 -11.58
CA HIS A 28 32.59 2.18 -11.71
C HIS A 28 31.28 2.93 -11.43
N PHE A 29 30.19 2.20 -11.20
CA PHE A 29 28.93 2.76 -10.79
C PHE A 29 28.56 2.36 -9.36
N ASN A 30 28.27 3.33 -8.50
CA ASN A 30 27.65 3.06 -7.21
C ASN A 30 26.28 2.41 -7.40
N ALA A 31 25.95 1.44 -6.54
CA ALA A 31 24.66 0.77 -6.57
C ALA A 31 23.53 1.72 -6.13
N ILE A 32 22.48 1.83 -6.95
CA ILE A 32 21.27 2.57 -6.60
C ILE A 32 20.08 1.62 -6.55
N ASN A 33 19.38 1.60 -5.41
CA ASN A 33 18.26 0.68 -5.22
C ASN A 33 16.91 1.43 -5.16
N LEU A 34 16.15 1.34 -6.24
CA LEU A 34 14.80 1.87 -6.40
C LEU A 34 13.74 0.76 -6.54
N ALA A 35 14.10 -0.50 -6.26
CA ALA A 35 13.17 -1.63 -6.32
C ALA A 35 12.27 -1.73 -5.07
N ILE A 36 12.84 -1.41 -3.89
CA ILE A 36 12.16 -1.59 -2.59
C ILE A 36 11.51 -0.27 -2.16
N GLY A 37 10.19 -0.29 -1.95
CA GLY A 37 9.45 0.86 -1.44
C GLY A 37 9.63 1.06 0.07
N GLU A 38 10.87 1.24 0.52
CA GLU A 38 11.23 1.54 1.90
C GLU A 38 11.68 3.01 2.00
N PRO A 39 10.92 3.89 2.69
CA PRO A 39 11.29 5.29 2.85
C PRO A 39 12.69 5.47 3.45
N LYS A 40 13.46 6.41 2.91
CA LYS A 40 14.82 6.74 3.34
C LYS A 40 14.97 8.17 3.88
N HIS A 41 13.89 8.96 3.93
CA HIS A 41 13.93 10.24 4.63
C HIS A 41 14.14 10.03 6.12
N VAL A 42 14.76 11.01 6.77
CA VAL A 42 15.05 10.95 8.20
C VAL A 42 13.73 10.89 8.99
N PRO A 43 13.57 9.92 9.91
CA PRO A 43 12.44 9.90 10.82
C PRO A 43 12.37 11.16 11.69
N PRO A 44 11.19 11.58 12.18
CA PRO A 44 11.08 12.70 13.11
C PRO A 44 11.88 12.45 14.38
N HIS A 45 12.67 13.45 14.82
CA HIS A 45 13.58 13.32 15.96
C HIS A 45 12.87 12.94 17.26
N PHE A 46 11.68 13.48 17.51
CA PHE A 46 10.88 13.21 18.70
C PHE A 46 10.50 11.73 18.88
N ILE A 47 10.53 10.93 17.83
CA ILE A 47 10.19 9.49 17.90
C ILE A 47 11.19 8.74 18.78
N ALA A 48 12.49 8.99 18.60
CA ALA A 48 13.52 8.34 19.43
C ALA A 48 13.39 8.73 20.91
N GLU A 49 13.07 10.00 21.17
CA GLU A 49 12.85 10.52 22.52
C GLU A 49 11.66 9.81 23.20
N GLU A 50 10.53 9.71 22.51
CA GLU A 50 9.33 9.03 23.02
C GLU A 50 9.55 7.54 23.25
N LEU A 51 10.26 6.85 22.35
CA LEU A 51 10.60 5.44 22.54
C LEU A 51 11.44 5.26 23.81
N LEU A 52 12.49 6.08 24.02
CA LEU A 52 13.37 6.00 25.18
C LEU A 52 12.61 6.31 26.49
N ALA A 53 11.77 7.35 26.49
CA ALA A 53 11.01 7.77 27.68
C ALA A 53 10.04 6.66 28.16
N HIS A 54 9.59 5.78 27.25
CA HIS A 54 8.57 4.78 27.55
C HIS A 54 9.09 3.34 27.59
N LEU A 55 10.42 3.11 27.60
CA LEU A 55 11.02 1.76 27.71
C LEU A 55 10.63 1.01 28.99
N HIS A 56 10.21 1.72 30.05
CA HIS A 56 9.69 1.10 31.26
C HIS A 56 8.46 0.21 30.98
N GLY A 57 7.75 0.43 29.86
CA GLY A 57 6.65 -0.41 29.40
C GLY A 57 7.05 -1.85 29.01
N LEU A 58 8.35 -2.16 28.88
CA LEU A 58 8.85 -3.52 28.65
C LEU A 58 8.46 -4.52 29.73
N ALA A 59 8.16 -4.06 30.96
CA ALA A 59 7.79 -4.91 32.07
C ALA A 59 6.35 -5.45 32.02
N ASN A 60 5.51 -4.96 31.07
CA ASN A 60 4.07 -5.28 31.06
C ASN A 60 3.65 -5.81 29.70
N TYR A 61 2.76 -6.81 29.70
CA TYR A 61 2.09 -7.24 28.47
C TYR A 61 1.12 -6.15 27.97
N PRO A 62 1.26 -5.69 26.74
CA PRO A 62 0.27 -4.81 26.13
C PRO A 62 -1.01 -5.57 25.77
N THR A 63 -2.14 -4.88 25.79
CA THR A 63 -3.40 -5.45 25.30
C THR A 63 -3.44 -5.46 23.78
N THR A 64 -4.13 -6.42 23.17
CA THR A 64 -4.37 -6.48 21.72
C THR A 64 -5.08 -5.22 21.20
N LYS A 65 -6.02 -4.69 22.00
CA LYS A 65 -6.80 -3.48 21.68
C LYS A 65 -5.94 -2.21 21.64
N GLY A 66 -4.77 -2.22 22.28
CA GLY A 66 -3.93 -1.04 22.46
C GLY A 66 -4.51 -0.05 23.49
N SER A 67 -3.80 1.04 23.76
CA SER A 67 -4.24 2.07 24.72
C SER A 67 -5.33 2.95 24.15
N LEU A 68 -6.24 3.42 25.01
CA LEU A 68 -7.27 4.39 24.64
C LEU A 68 -6.63 5.69 24.08
N ALA A 69 -5.52 6.14 24.68
CA ALA A 69 -4.81 7.34 24.21
C ALA A 69 -4.37 7.21 22.75
N LEU A 70 -3.85 6.06 22.33
CA LEU A 70 -3.48 5.83 20.93
C LEU A 70 -4.71 5.83 20.01
N ARG A 71 -5.79 5.14 20.42
CA ARG A 71 -7.02 5.11 19.63
C ARG A 71 -7.68 6.50 19.52
N CYS A 72 -7.60 7.32 20.57
CA CYS A 72 -8.05 8.72 20.51
C CYS A 72 -7.20 9.54 19.54
N ALA A 73 -5.88 9.43 19.57
CA ALA A 73 -4.99 10.13 18.63
C ALA A 73 -5.27 9.74 17.17
N ILE A 74 -5.50 8.46 16.90
CA ILE A 74 -5.88 7.96 15.57
C ILE A 74 -7.25 8.51 15.15
N ARG A 75 -8.27 8.48 16.03
CA ARG A 75 -9.58 9.08 15.77
C ARG A 75 -9.45 10.55 15.38
N ASP A 76 -8.73 11.31 16.17
CA ASP A 76 -8.61 12.76 15.98
C ASP A 76 -7.93 13.06 14.63
N TRP A 77 -6.91 12.27 14.28
CA TRP A 77 -6.28 12.36 12.96
C TRP A 77 -7.27 12.02 11.82
N LEU A 78 -8.03 10.91 11.93
CA LEU A 78 -9.01 10.52 10.90
C LEU A 78 -10.09 11.59 10.71
N LEU A 79 -10.65 12.12 11.81
CA LEU A 79 -11.68 13.17 11.75
C LEU A 79 -11.16 14.42 11.05
N MET A 80 -9.93 14.85 11.37
CA MET A 80 -9.31 16.03 10.78
C MET A 80 -8.96 15.79 9.30
N ARG A 81 -8.25 14.70 9.02
CA ARG A 81 -7.67 14.41 7.69
C ARG A 81 -8.74 14.15 6.63
N PHE A 82 -9.76 13.40 6.97
CA PHE A 82 -10.83 12.99 6.06
C PHE A 82 -12.15 13.76 6.28
N LYS A 83 -12.12 14.84 7.05
CA LYS A 83 -13.26 15.71 7.31
C LYS A 83 -14.51 14.96 7.75
N LEU A 84 -14.33 13.91 8.54
CA LEU A 84 -15.43 13.08 9.01
C LEU A 84 -16.30 13.83 10.04
N PRO A 85 -17.61 13.49 10.15
CA PRO A 85 -18.46 14.07 11.19
C PRO A 85 -17.90 13.83 12.59
N ALA A 86 -17.94 14.84 13.46
CA ALA A 86 -17.27 14.84 14.78
C ALA A 86 -17.58 13.63 15.67
N ASN A 87 -18.77 13.03 15.54
CA ASN A 87 -19.24 11.90 16.36
C ASN A 87 -19.30 10.58 15.58
N SER A 88 -18.73 10.49 14.38
CA SER A 88 -18.82 9.31 13.53
C SER A 88 -17.89 8.17 13.98
N LEU A 89 -16.83 8.46 14.74
CA LEU A 89 -15.85 7.49 15.18
C LEU A 89 -15.77 7.44 16.73
N ASP A 90 -16.15 6.32 17.30
CA ASP A 90 -15.86 5.98 18.70
C ASP A 90 -14.53 5.21 18.77
N PRO A 91 -13.51 5.72 19.49
CA PRO A 91 -12.21 5.06 19.60
C PRO A 91 -12.28 3.69 20.29
N GLU A 92 -13.37 3.41 21.03
CA GLU A 92 -13.59 2.10 21.66
C GLU A 92 -14.14 1.06 20.69
N GLN A 93 -14.78 1.45 19.58
CA GLN A 93 -15.50 0.54 18.70
C GLN A 93 -14.93 0.49 17.28
N HIS A 94 -14.47 1.61 16.75
CA HIS A 94 -14.15 1.77 15.33
C HIS A 94 -12.65 1.71 15.01
N ILE A 95 -11.76 1.60 16.03
CA ILE A 95 -10.31 1.75 15.83
C ILE A 95 -9.53 0.65 16.53
N LEU A 96 -8.62 0.01 15.78
CA LEU A 96 -7.75 -1.04 16.28
C LEU A 96 -6.31 -0.82 15.83
N PRO A 97 -5.37 -0.47 16.73
CA PRO A 97 -3.94 -0.42 16.43
C PRO A 97 -3.40 -1.79 16.03
N VAL A 98 -2.45 -1.80 15.08
CA VAL A 98 -1.84 -3.02 14.54
C VAL A 98 -0.31 -2.87 14.39
N ASN A 99 0.41 -3.99 14.34
CA ASN A 99 1.87 -4.02 14.21
C ASN A 99 2.32 -3.80 12.75
N GLY A 100 1.78 -2.73 12.15
CA GLY A 100 1.91 -2.41 10.72
C GLY A 100 0.84 -3.11 9.88
N THR A 101 0.47 -2.48 8.77
CA THR A 101 -0.66 -2.94 7.94
C THR A 101 -0.40 -4.25 7.21
N ARG A 102 0.88 -4.62 6.97
CA ARG A 102 1.21 -5.87 6.26
C ARG A 102 0.62 -7.10 6.95
N GLU A 103 0.83 -7.22 8.26
CA GLU A 103 0.30 -8.35 9.03
C GLU A 103 -1.21 -8.25 9.23
N ALA A 104 -1.73 -7.02 9.36
CA ALA A 104 -3.15 -6.80 9.53
C ALA A 104 -3.94 -7.15 8.26
N LEU A 105 -3.50 -6.74 7.08
CA LEU A 105 -4.10 -7.09 5.78
C LEU A 105 -4.13 -8.61 5.58
N PHE A 106 -3.03 -9.30 5.94
CA PHE A 106 -2.99 -10.76 5.87
C PHE A 106 -3.97 -11.41 6.84
N ALA A 107 -3.96 -10.99 8.10
CA ALA A 107 -4.81 -11.53 9.14
C ALA A 107 -6.30 -11.23 8.89
N PHE A 108 -6.60 -10.11 8.24
CA PHE A 108 -7.96 -9.67 7.97
C PHE A 108 -8.73 -10.63 7.08
N ALA A 109 -8.14 -11.12 6.00
CA ALA A 109 -8.77 -12.15 5.15
C ALA A 109 -9.08 -13.43 5.95
N GLN A 110 -8.21 -13.83 6.88
CA GLN A 110 -8.45 -15.00 7.73
C GLN A 110 -9.66 -14.80 8.66
N CYS A 111 -9.95 -13.55 9.04
CA CYS A 111 -11.10 -13.20 9.86
C CYS A 111 -12.40 -13.13 9.05
N VAL A 112 -12.34 -12.61 7.83
CA VAL A 112 -13.51 -12.28 7.01
C VAL A 112 -14.02 -13.47 6.20
N ILE A 113 -13.13 -14.30 5.65
CA ILE A 113 -13.52 -15.35 4.70
C ILE A 113 -14.28 -16.49 5.40
N ASN A 114 -15.51 -16.70 4.96
CA ASN A 114 -16.32 -17.85 5.35
C ASN A 114 -16.02 -19.05 4.45
N ARG A 115 -15.25 -19.99 4.99
CA ARG A 115 -14.82 -21.23 4.29
C ARG A 115 -15.97 -22.19 3.97
N GLY A 116 -17.15 -21.97 4.53
CA GLY A 116 -18.34 -22.80 4.30
C GLY A 116 -19.03 -22.53 2.95
N GLN A 117 -18.59 -21.55 2.20
CA GLN A 117 -19.14 -21.12 0.93
C GLN A 117 -18.03 -20.85 -0.09
N PRO A 118 -18.30 -20.91 -1.42
CA PRO A 118 -17.40 -20.37 -2.41
C PRO A 118 -17.07 -18.92 -2.10
N ALA A 119 -15.80 -18.57 -2.09
CA ALA A 119 -15.34 -17.24 -1.70
C ALA A 119 -14.38 -16.71 -2.75
N LEU A 120 -14.69 -15.55 -3.31
CA LEU A 120 -13.78 -14.76 -4.12
C LEU A 120 -13.24 -13.59 -3.29
N VAL A 121 -11.94 -13.33 -3.42
CA VAL A 121 -11.31 -12.10 -2.94
C VAL A 121 -10.87 -11.30 -4.16
N LEU A 122 -11.53 -10.17 -4.36
CA LEU A 122 -11.21 -9.26 -5.45
C LEU A 122 -10.04 -8.36 -5.05
N MET A 123 -9.13 -8.12 -5.98
CA MET A 123 -7.96 -7.27 -5.73
C MET A 123 -7.46 -6.61 -7.01
N PRO A 124 -6.84 -5.40 -6.95
CA PRO A 124 -6.22 -4.78 -8.11
C PRO A 124 -5.14 -5.67 -8.71
N ASN A 125 -4.85 -5.52 -9.99
CA ASN A 125 -3.73 -6.17 -10.68
C ASN A 125 -3.06 -5.14 -11.61
N PRO A 126 -1.84 -4.72 -11.33
CA PRO A 126 -0.88 -5.18 -10.31
C PRO A 126 -1.34 -4.95 -8.86
N PHE A 127 -0.73 -5.67 -7.92
CA PHE A 127 -1.16 -5.68 -6.53
C PHE A 127 0.00 -5.83 -5.53
N TYR A 128 -0.32 -5.62 -4.25
CA TYR A 128 0.55 -6.00 -3.16
C TYR A 128 0.36 -7.48 -2.83
N GLN A 129 1.41 -8.29 -2.96
CA GLN A 129 1.35 -9.77 -2.91
C GLN A 129 0.74 -10.35 -1.63
N ILE A 130 0.62 -9.54 -0.59
CA ILE A 130 -0.05 -9.94 0.64
C ILE A 130 -1.52 -10.25 0.43
N TYR A 131 -2.21 -9.53 -0.48
CA TYR A 131 -3.64 -9.75 -0.75
C TYR A 131 -3.89 -11.15 -1.32
N GLU A 132 -3.09 -11.58 -2.32
CA GLU A 132 -3.17 -12.92 -2.90
C GLU A 132 -2.87 -14.01 -1.87
N GLY A 133 -1.74 -13.86 -1.15
CA GLY A 133 -1.36 -14.82 -0.13
C GLY A 133 -2.39 -14.92 1.01
N ALA A 134 -2.99 -13.80 1.41
CA ALA A 134 -4.05 -13.76 2.41
C ALA A 134 -5.32 -14.49 1.94
N ALA A 135 -5.75 -14.25 0.68
CA ALA A 135 -6.89 -14.91 0.07
C ALA A 135 -6.70 -16.42 0.00
N LEU A 136 -5.59 -16.87 -0.59
CA LEU A 136 -5.27 -18.31 -0.76
C LEU A 136 -5.20 -19.04 0.56
N LEU A 137 -4.52 -18.48 1.58
CA LEU A 137 -4.39 -19.15 2.88
C LEU A 137 -5.65 -19.01 3.75
N ALA A 138 -6.55 -18.07 3.42
CA ALA A 138 -7.92 -18.05 3.97
C ALA A 138 -8.85 -19.08 3.33
N GLY A 139 -8.43 -19.73 2.23
CA GLY A 139 -9.22 -20.72 1.51
C GLY A 139 -10.15 -20.10 0.45
N ALA A 140 -9.91 -18.87 0.05
CA ALA A 140 -10.61 -18.18 -1.04
C ALA A 140 -9.82 -18.21 -2.35
N GLU A 141 -10.49 -17.90 -3.44
CA GLU A 141 -9.87 -17.73 -4.75
C GLU A 141 -9.63 -16.24 -5.03
N PRO A 142 -8.40 -15.84 -5.43
CA PRO A 142 -8.14 -14.48 -5.88
C PRO A 142 -8.82 -14.20 -7.22
N TYR A 143 -9.51 -13.07 -7.33
CA TYR A 143 -10.02 -12.53 -8.59
C TYR A 143 -9.31 -11.21 -8.89
N PHE A 144 -8.58 -11.16 -10.00
CA PHE A 144 -7.72 -10.03 -10.33
C PHE A 144 -8.46 -9.00 -11.19
N LEU A 145 -8.43 -7.75 -10.74
CA LEU A 145 -9.00 -6.59 -11.41
C LEU A 145 -7.89 -5.87 -12.17
N ASN A 146 -7.77 -6.10 -13.48
CA ASN A 146 -6.70 -5.52 -14.27
C ASN A 146 -6.81 -3.99 -14.31
N THR A 147 -5.67 -3.33 -14.11
CA THR A 147 -5.51 -1.90 -14.42
C THR A 147 -5.11 -1.77 -15.89
N THR A 148 -5.62 -0.78 -16.58
CA THR A 148 -5.33 -0.53 -17.99
C THR A 148 -4.94 0.93 -18.23
N GLU A 149 -4.42 1.23 -19.41
CA GLU A 149 -4.19 2.62 -19.82
C GLU A 149 -5.53 3.39 -19.92
N ALA A 150 -6.60 2.72 -20.38
CA ALA A 150 -7.94 3.32 -20.48
C ALA A 150 -8.51 3.71 -19.12
N THR A 151 -8.19 2.95 -18.07
CA THR A 151 -8.60 3.24 -16.69
C THR A 151 -7.57 4.07 -15.93
N GLN A 152 -6.56 4.61 -16.61
CA GLN A 152 -5.50 5.44 -16.02
C GLN A 152 -4.79 4.80 -14.81
N GLY A 153 -4.63 3.46 -14.85
CA GLY A 153 -3.97 2.72 -13.77
C GLY A 153 -4.87 2.34 -12.59
N LEU A 154 -6.17 2.59 -12.68
CA LEU A 154 -7.18 2.07 -11.74
C LEU A 154 -7.68 0.69 -12.18
N PRO A 155 -8.18 -0.15 -11.25
CA PRO A 155 -8.91 -1.36 -11.60
C PRO A 155 -10.19 -1.05 -12.39
N ASP A 156 -10.49 -1.88 -13.39
CA ASP A 156 -11.73 -1.76 -14.15
C ASP A 156 -12.87 -2.51 -13.45
N PHE A 157 -13.60 -1.80 -12.59
CA PHE A 157 -14.71 -2.36 -11.82
C PHE A 157 -15.97 -2.59 -12.68
N ASP A 158 -16.10 -1.93 -13.83
CA ASP A 158 -17.27 -2.01 -14.70
C ASP A 158 -17.32 -3.29 -15.52
N THR A 159 -16.17 -3.91 -15.75
CA THR A 159 -16.06 -5.17 -16.49
C THR A 159 -16.27 -6.41 -15.63
N VAL A 160 -16.41 -6.26 -14.31
CA VAL A 160 -16.60 -7.39 -13.39
C VAL A 160 -17.99 -7.97 -13.53
N PRO A 161 -18.14 -9.26 -13.91
CA PRO A 161 -19.44 -9.91 -14.04
C PRO A 161 -20.23 -9.95 -12.73
N GLU A 162 -21.54 -9.82 -12.80
CA GLU A 162 -22.41 -9.88 -11.61
C GLU A 162 -22.20 -11.17 -10.78
N ALA A 163 -22.02 -12.31 -11.44
CA ALA A 163 -21.76 -13.60 -10.79
C ALA A 163 -20.47 -13.60 -9.94
N VAL A 164 -19.51 -12.72 -10.25
CA VAL A 164 -18.28 -12.52 -9.46
C VAL A 164 -18.59 -11.71 -8.21
N TRP A 165 -19.38 -10.63 -8.35
CA TRP A 165 -19.84 -9.84 -7.20
C TRP A 165 -20.66 -10.67 -6.21
N GLN A 166 -21.51 -11.56 -6.69
CA GLN A 166 -22.33 -12.47 -5.87
C GLN A 166 -21.50 -13.49 -5.06
N GLN A 167 -20.27 -13.77 -5.46
CA GLN A 167 -19.35 -14.66 -4.75
C GLN A 167 -18.25 -13.91 -4.01
N CYS A 168 -18.19 -12.58 -4.15
CA CYS A 168 -17.21 -11.75 -3.47
C CYS A 168 -17.50 -11.75 -1.98
N GLN A 169 -16.48 -12.01 -1.16
CA GLN A 169 -16.58 -11.83 0.30
C GLN A 169 -15.68 -10.69 0.79
N LEU A 170 -14.62 -10.38 0.02
CA LEU A 170 -13.66 -9.35 0.36
C LEU A 170 -13.16 -8.68 -0.91
N LEU A 171 -13.19 -7.34 -0.92
CA LEU A 171 -12.55 -6.51 -1.94
C LEU A 171 -11.38 -5.77 -1.29
N TYR A 172 -10.16 -6.07 -1.70
CA TYR A 172 -9.00 -5.23 -1.41
C TYR A 172 -8.92 -4.08 -2.38
N LEU A 173 -8.80 -2.87 -1.86
CA LEU A 173 -8.44 -1.67 -2.60
C LEU A 173 -7.05 -1.21 -2.17
N CYS A 174 -6.34 -0.53 -3.05
CA CYS A 174 -5.11 0.19 -2.73
C CYS A 174 -5.21 1.58 -3.35
N SER A 175 -5.50 2.58 -2.52
CA SER A 175 -5.65 3.96 -2.96
C SER A 175 -5.01 4.90 -1.95
N PRO A 176 -3.95 5.61 -2.36
CA PRO A 176 -3.26 5.60 -3.66
C PRO A 176 -2.60 4.27 -4.01
N GLY A 177 -2.57 3.95 -5.30
CA GLY A 177 -2.16 2.66 -5.82
C GLY A 177 -0.67 2.32 -5.67
N ASN A 178 -0.37 1.06 -5.38
CA ASN A 178 0.95 0.47 -5.55
C ASN A 178 0.82 -0.63 -6.63
N PRO A 179 1.42 -0.47 -7.83
CA PRO A 179 2.51 0.47 -8.16
C PRO A 179 2.09 1.75 -8.90
N THR A 180 0.84 1.93 -9.29
CA THR A 180 0.43 2.93 -10.30
C THR A 180 0.41 4.37 -9.76
N GLY A 181 0.22 4.55 -8.45
CA GLY A 181 0.03 5.86 -7.82
C GLY A 181 -1.34 6.50 -8.09
N ALA A 182 -2.23 5.79 -8.79
CA ALA A 182 -3.57 6.29 -9.10
C ALA A 182 -4.45 6.35 -7.84
N VAL A 183 -5.33 7.34 -7.79
CA VAL A 183 -6.28 7.58 -6.68
C VAL A 183 -7.69 7.25 -7.16
N ILE A 184 -8.41 6.42 -6.41
CA ILE A 184 -9.82 6.10 -6.69
C ILE A 184 -10.67 7.31 -6.32
N ASP A 185 -11.51 7.76 -7.25
CA ASP A 185 -12.37 8.92 -7.05
C ASP A 185 -13.59 8.62 -6.17
N ALA A 186 -14.27 9.70 -5.75
CA ALA A 186 -15.44 9.64 -4.87
C ALA A 186 -16.58 8.80 -5.45
N ASP A 187 -16.88 8.99 -6.74
CA ASP A 187 -18.01 8.32 -7.40
C ASP A 187 -17.79 6.81 -7.48
N THR A 188 -16.56 6.41 -7.78
CA THR A 188 -16.13 5.00 -7.81
C THR A 188 -16.19 4.39 -6.40
N LEU A 189 -15.66 5.07 -5.37
CA LEU A 189 -15.75 4.57 -3.99
C LEU A 189 -17.20 4.41 -3.54
N GLN A 190 -18.06 5.40 -3.80
CA GLN A 190 -19.48 5.32 -3.46
C GLN A 190 -20.22 4.20 -4.22
N LYS A 191 -19.86 3.96 -5.49
CA LYS A 191 -20.36 2.84 -6.26
C LYS A 191 -19.99 1.49 -5.63
N LEU A 192 -18.72 1.33 -5.22
CA LEU A 192 -18.24 0.11 -4.56
C LEU A 192 -18.90 -0.11 -3.20
N ILE A 193 -19.18 0.97 -2.44
CA ILE A 193 -19.93 0.89 -1.18
C ILE A 193 -21.36 0.37 -1.43
N ARG A 194 -22.06 0.88 -2.46
CA ARG A 194 -23.38 0.35 -2.85
C ARG A 194 -23.32 -1.13 -3.28
N TYR A 195 -22.26 -1.54 -3.99
CA TYR A 195 -22.06 -2.95 -4.34
C TYR A 195 -21.80 -3.81 -3.10
N ALA A 196 -21.01 -3.31 -2.13
CA ALA A 196 -20.79 -4.01 -0.87
C ALA A 196 -22.09 -4.26 -0.08
N GLU A 197 -23.02 -3.29 -0.11
CA GLU A 197 -24.35 -3.47 0.47
C GLU A 197 -25.21 -4.45 -0.31
N GLN A 198 -25.19 -4.35 -1.64
CA GLN A 198 -26.02 -5.18 -2.53
C GLN A 198 -25.60 -6.64 -2.53
N TYR A 199 -24.28 -6.91 -2.54
CA TYR A 199 -23.74 -8.27 -2.71
C TYR A 199 -23.12 -8.83 -1.42
N ASP A 200 -23.23 -8.12 -0.31
CA ASP A 200 -22.81 -8.56 1.03
C ASP A 200 -21.32 -8.90 1.17
N PHE A 201 -20.44 -8.06 0.66
CA PHE A 201 -19.00 -8.19 0.84
C PHE A 201 -18.39 -7.03 1.64
N ILE A 202 -17.16 -7.21 2.12
CA ILE A 202 -16.42 -6.20 2.89
C ILE A 202 -15.38 -5.53 1.97
N ILE A 203 -15.25 -4.21 2.10
CA ILE A 203 -14.18 -3.44 1.45
C ILE A 203 -13.05 -3.22 2.45
N ALA A 204 -11.84 -3.66 2.10
CA ALA A 204 -10.59 -3.43 2.82
C ALA A 204 -9.71 -2.48 2.01
N SER A 205 -9.71 -1.19 2.35
CA SER A 205 -8.96 -0.16 1.66
C SER A 205 -7.58 0.02 2.30
N ASP A 206 -6.52 -0.36 1.57
CA ASP A 206 -5.13 -0.09 1.95
C ASP A 206 -4.77 1.33 1.55
N GLU A 207 -4.80 2.23 2.53
CA GLU A 207 -4.58 3.67 2.37
C GLU A 207 -3.18 4.10 2.88
N CYS A 208 -2.22 3.18 2.87
CA CYS A 208 -0.87 3.42 3.40
C CYS A 208 -0.13 4.57 2.72
N TYR A 209 -0.52 4.97 1.52
CA TYR A 209 0.09 6.04 0.74
C TYR A 209 -0.73 7.34 0.75
N SER A 210 -1.83 7.42 1.49
CA SER A 210 -2.75 8.57 1.52
C SER A 210 -2.08 9.92 1.86
N GLU A 211 -0.94 9.86 2.54
CA GLU A 211 -0.20 11.05 2.99
C GLU A 211 0.97 11.44 2.06
N ILE A 212 1.12 10.77 0.91
CA ILE A 212 2.15 11.11 -0.09
C ILE A 212 1.43 11.55 -1.37
N TYR A 213 1.12 12.83 -1.46
CA TYR A 213 0.44 13.49 -2.58
C TYR A 213 1.12 14.83 -2.90
N PHE A 214 0.75 15.46 -4.02
CA PHE A 214 1.49 16.60 -4.57
C PHE A 214 0.72 17.92 -4.55
N ASP A 215 -0.59 17.89 -4.31
CA ASP A 215 -1.47 19.08 -4.22
C ASP A 215 -2.11 19.15 -2.83
N GLU A 216 -1.61 20.06 -1.98
CA GLU A 216 -2.12 20.26 -0.62
C GLU A 216 -3.59 20.73 -0.60
N SER A 217 -4.10 21.30 -1.71
CA SER A 217 -5.49 21.71 -1.83
C SER A 217 -6.46 20.58 -2.17
N ASN A 218 -5.91 19.45 -2.69
CA ASN A 218 -6.69 18.30 -3.16
C ASN A 218 -6.07 16.97 -2.65
N PRO A 219 -6.08 16.72 -1.34
CA PRO A 219 -5.58 15.47 -0.79
C PRO A 219 -6.43 14.27 -1.24
N PRO A 220 -5.85 13.07 -1.42
CA PRO A 220 -6.59 11.86 -1.77
C PRO A 220 -7.76 11.60 -0.81
N MET A 221 -8.93 11.31 -1.37
CA MET A 221 -10.10 10.89 -0.60
C MET A 221 -9.90 9.48 -0.05
N GLY A 222 -10.38 9.22 1.18
CA GLY A 222 -10.38 7.90 1.79
C GLY A 222 -11.76 7.23 1.71
N LEU A 223 -11.79 5.90 1.93
CA LEU A 223 -13.02 5.12 1.90
C LEU A 223 -14.04 5.60 2.94
N LEU A 224 -13.59 5.94 4.16
CA LEU A 224 -14.51 6.41 5.22
C LEU A 224 -15.09 7.80 4.89
N GLU A 225 -14.32 8.68 4.24
CA GLU A 225 -14.81 9.97 3.76
C GLU A 225 -15.90 9.76 2.68
N ALA A 226 -15.66 8.88 1.72
CA ALA A 226 -16.63 8.54 0.69
C ALA A 226 -17.90 7.90 1.29
N ALA A 227 -17.75 7.04 2.30
CA ALA A 227 -18.86 6.41 3.02
C ALA A 227 -19.72 7.47 3.75
N ALA A 228 -19.09 8.38 4.46
CA ALA A 228 -19.79 9.47 5.14
C ALA A 228 -20.56 10.37 4.16
N HIS A 229 -19.96 10.71 3.02
CA HIS A 229 -20.61 11.49 1.96
C HIS A 229 -21.79 10.73 1.32
N ALA A 230 -21.74 9.40 1.27
CA ALA A 230 -22.84 8.56 0.80
C ALA A 230 -23.96 8.35 1.86
N GLY A 231 -23.80 8.90 3.06
CA GLY A 231 -24.75 8.72 4.18
C GLY A 231 -24.53 7.45 5.01
N ASN A 232 -23.50 6.65 4.70
CA ASN A 232 -23.07 5.49 5.49
C ASN A 232 -22.18 5.94 6.65
N THR A 233 -22.78 6.55 7.68
CA THR A 233 -22.06 7.14 8.82
C THR A 233 -21.59 6.12 9.85
N ASP A 234 -22.13 4.90 9.83
CA ASP A 234 -21.71 3.77 10.65
C ASP A 234 -20.60 2.95 9.96
N PHE A 235 -20.15 3.39 8.78
CA PHE A 235 -19.12 2.77 7.96
C PHE A 235 -19.37 1.28 7.67
N LYS A 236 -20.62 0.87 7.56
CA LYS A 236 -20.99 -0.52 7.31
C LYS A 236 -20.21 -1.09 6.12
N ARG A 237 -19.56 -2.25 6.33
CA ARG A 237 -18.70 -2.97 5.38
C ARG A 237 -17.45 -2.22 4.90
N CYS A 238 -17.12 -1.06 5.47
CA CYS A 238 -15.97 -0.24 5.08
C CYS A 238 -14.88 -0.34 6.14
N ILE A 239 -13.69 -0.81 5.73
CA ILE A 239 -12.51 -0.92 6.59
C ILE A 239 -11.31 -0.28 5.90
N VAL A 240 -10.59 0.60 6.60
CA VAL A 240 -9.37 1.24 6.13
C VAL A 240 -8.15 0.80 6.91
N PHE A 241 -7.01 0.77 6.24
CA PHE A 241 -5.70 0.41 6.80
C PHE A 241 -4.73 1.57 6.58
N HIS A 242 -4.16 2.12 7.64
CA HIS A 242 -3.17 3.19 7.60
C HIS A 242 -1.91 2.83 8.38
N SER A 243 -0.77 3.38 7.95
CA SER A 243 0.53 3.05 8.51
C SER A 243 1.42 4.27 8.68
N LEU A 244 2.18 4.32 9.78
CA LEU A 244 3.26 5.29 9.96
C LEU A 244 4.49 4.98 9.08
N SER A 245 4.55 3.79 8.47
CA SER A 245 5.69 3.38 7.63
C SER A 245 5.97 4.35 6.48
N LYS A 246 4.90 4.85 5.82
CA LYS A 246 5.01 5.74 4.66
C LYS A 246 4.74 7.19 5.03
N ARG A 247 3.72 7.42 5.86
CA ARG A 247 3.36 8.74 6.35
C ARG A 247 4.52 9.43 7.09
N SER A 248 5.22 8.69 7.95
CA SER A 248 6.18 9.25 8.91
C SER A 248 7.60 8.70 8.77
N ASN A 249 7.91 7.99 7.69
CA ASN A 249 9.21 7.32 7.46
C ASN A 249 9.61 6.37 8.59
N LEU A 250 8.66 5.63 9.15
CA LEU A 250 8.86 4.74 10.31
C LEU A 250 8.57 3.25 9.98
N PRO A 251 9.12 2.69 8.89
CA PRO A 251 8.82 1.30 8.53
C PRO A 251 9.27 0.30 9.59
N GLY A 252 10.37 0.58 10.30
CA GLY A 252 10.92 -0.27 11.36
C GLY A 252 10.13 -0.25 12.66
N MET A 253 9.32 0.78 12.90
CA MET A 253 8.53 0.92 14.13
C MET A 253 7.35 -0.07 14.19
N ARG A 254 6.93 -0.64 13.06
CA ARG A 254 5.83 -1.58 12.95
C ARG A 254 4.53 -1.04 13.58
N SER A 255 4.11 0.15 13.16
CA SER A 255 2.90 0.81 13.66
C SER A 255 1.95 1.21 12.54
N GLY A 256 0.68 0.96 12.78
CA GLY A 256 -0.45 1.31 11.94
C GLY A 256 -1.75 1.05 12.66
N PHE A 257 -2.86 1.19 11.96
CA PHE A 257 -4.18 0.88 12.50
C PHE A 257 -5.14 0.39 11.42
N VAL A 258 -6.22 -0.21 11.89
CA VAL A 258 -7.42 -0.56 11.11
C VAL A 258 -8.59 0.20 11.71
N ALA A 259 -9.45 0.80 10.86
CA ALA A 259 -10.63 1.52 11.32
C ALA A 259 -11.82 1.35 10.36
N GLY A 260 -13.04 1.52 10.89
CA GLY A 260 -14.28 1.46 10.11
C GLY A 260 -15.43 0.78 10.86
N ASP A 261 -16.15 -0.12 10.21
CA ASP A 261 -17.31 -0.83 10.74
C ASP A 261 -17.04 -1.47 12.12
N ALA A 262 -17.80 -1.05 13.13
CA ALA A 262 -17.60 -1.46 14.52
C ALA A 262 -17.76 -2.97 14.75
N GLU A 263 -18.67 -3.63 14.04
CA GLU A 263 -18.91 -5.07 14.16
C GLU A 263 -17.72 -5.85 13.60
N ILE A 264 -17.19 -5.40 12.46
CA ILE A 264 -16.02 -5.99 11.82
C ILE A 264 -14.76 -5.76 12.67
N ILE A 265 -14.59 -4.55 13.23
CA ILE A 265 -13.46 -4.24 14.14
C ILE A 265 -13.53 -5.12 15.40
N SER A 266 -14.72 -5.34 15.96
CA SER A 266 -14.91 -6.23 17.12
C SER A 266 -14.52 -7.67 16.79
N ALA A 267 -14.98 -8.20 15.65
CA ALA A 267 -14.62 -9.56 15.19
C ALA A 267 -13.11 -9.68 14.93
N PHE A 268 -12.51 -8.67 14.31
CA PHE A 268 -11.08 -8.66 14.03
C PHE A 268 -10.25 -8.55 15.32
N LEU A 269 -10.69 -7.77 16.31
CA LEU A 269 -10.05 -7.74 17.64
C LEU A 269 -10.07 -9.12 18.30
N GLN A 270 -11.21 -9.82 18.24
CA GLN A 270 -11.32 -11.18 18.76
C GLN A 270 -10.33 -12.12 18.08
N TYR A 271 -10.29 -12.12 16.73
CA TYR A 271 -9.34 -12.92 15.95
C TYR A 271 -7.90 -12.63 16.36
N ARG A 272 -7.52 -11.35 16.42
CA ARG A 272 -6.15 -10.92 16.77
C ARG A 272 -5.77 -11.28 18.20
N THR A 273 -6.73 -11.32 19.12
CA THR A 273 -6.48 -11.75 20.50
C THR A 273 -6.00 -13.20 20.57
N TYR A 274 -6.58 -14.08 19.75
CA TYR A 274 -6.09 -15.46 19.61
C TYR A 274 -4.80 -15.57 18.82
N GLN A 275 -4.59 -14.73 17.82
CA GLN A 275 -3.34 -14.66 17.06
C GLN A 275 -2.15 -14.18 17.92
N GLY A 276 -2.41 -13.41 18.97
CA GLY A 276 -1.40 -12.96 19.93
C GLY A 276 -0.67 -11.67 19.52
N CYS A 277 -1.21 -10.88 18.59
CA CYS A 277 -0.63 -9.62 18.17
C CYS A 277 -0.96 -8.48 19.14
N SER A 278 0.05 -7.75 19.58
CA SER A 278 -0.13 -6.54 20.39
C SER A 278 1.02 -5.56 20.17
N MET A 279 0.73 -4.27 20.16
CA MET A 279 1.73 -3.22 19.96
C MET A 279 2.42 -2.90 21.28
N ALA A 280 3.76 -2.87 21.29
CA ALA A 280 4.54 -2.55 22.48
C ALA A 280 4.20 -1.16 23.02
N PRO A 281 4.16 -0.96 24.37
CA PRO A 281 3.76 0.32 24.97
C PRO A 281 4.60 1.52 24.52
N TYR A 282 5.91 1.36 24.37
CA TYR A 282 6.80 2.40 23.87
C TYR A 282 6.53 2.75 22.41
N THR A 283 6.14 1.77 21.58
CA THR A 283 5.70 2.00 20.20
C THR A 283 4.37 2.76 20.18
N GLN A 284 3.45 2.45 21.09
CA GLN A 284 2.17 3.16 21.20
C GLN A 284 2.39 4.63 21.57
N ALA A 285 3.27 4.94 22.54
CA ALA A 285 3.59 6.30 22.94
C ALA A 285 4.17 7.11 21.77
N ALA A 286 5.16 6.58 21.06
CA ALA A 286 5.74 7.21 19.88
C ALA A 286 4.70 7.38 18.75
N SER A 287 3.79 6.42 18.59
CA SER A 287 2.72 6.50 17.59
C SER A 287 1.73 7.63 17.89
N ILE A 288 1.37 7.86 19.16
CA ILE A 288 0.51 8.99 19.57
C ILE A 288 1.11 10.31 19.09
N LYS A 289 2.42 10.51 19.32
CA LYS A 289 3.12 11.72 18.87
C LYS A 289 3.13 11.84 17.34
N ALA A 290 3.42 10.73 16.65
CA ALA A 290 3.47 10.72 15.20
C ALA A 290 2.10 11.03 14.55
N TRP A 291 0.99 10.46 15.07
CA TRP A 291 -0.36 10.78 14.58
C TRP A 291 -0.80 12.21 14.88
N GLY A 292 -0.29 12.81 15.95
CA GLY A 292 -0.61 14.18 16.35
C GLY A 292 0.25 15.27 15.69
N ASP A 293 1.26 14.92 14.90
CA ASP A 293 2.14 15.89 14.24
C ASP A 293 1.99 15.84 12.72
N GLU A 294 1.64 16.97 12.10
CA GLU A 294 1.51 17.11 10.65
C GLU A 294 2.72 17.82 10.01
N LEU A 295 3.58 18.49 10.80
CA LEU A 295 4.70 19.24 10.23
C LEU A 295 5.70 18.32 9.53
N HIS A 296 6.05 17.20 10.16
CA HIS A 296 6.96 16.23 9.53
C HIS A 296 6.34 15.56 8.30
N VAL A 297 5.01 15.43 8.23
CA VAL A 297 4.30 14.84 7.09
C VAL A 297 4.32 15.80 5.90
N GLN A 298 4.07 17.09 6.14
CA GLN A 298 4.17 18.13 5.11
C GLN A 298 5.59 18.21 4.55
N GLU A 299 6.62 18.18 5.43
CA GLU A 299 8.02 18.16 4.98
C GLU A 299 8.34 16.89 4.19
N ASN A 300 7.82 15.73 4.59
CA ASN A 300 7.97 14.49 3.85
C ASN A 300 7.37 14.59 2.43
N ARG A 301 6.15 15.17 2.28
CA ARG A 301 5.53 15.41 0.98
C ARG A 301 6.38 16.35 0.11
N ARG A 302 6.86 17.45 0.70
CA ARG A 302 7.72 18.42 0.00
C ARG A 302 8.98 17.76 -0.57
N LEU A 303 9.63 16.88 0.20
CA LEU A 303 10.81 16.14 -0.25
C LEU A 303 10.47 15.17 -1.38
N TYR A 304 9.34 14.47 -1.33
CA TYR A 304 8.90 13.63 -2.45
C TYR A 304 8.58 14.45 -3.69
N GLN A 305 7.87 15.57 -3.54
CA GLN A 305 7.55 16.46 -4.65
C GLN A 305 8.81 16.92 -5.41
N GLN A 306 9.88 17.29 -4.67
CA GLN A 306 11.17 17.64 -5.28
C GLN A 306 11.76 16.50 -6.10
N LYS A 307 11.74 15.27 -5.57
CA LYS A 307 12.23 14.08 -6.29
C LYS A 307 11.43 13.81 -7.55
N PHE A 308 10.11 13.85 -7.46
CA PHE A 308 9.24 13.59 -8.61
C PHE A 308 9.44 14.63 -9.71
N THR A 309 9.49 15.92 -9.38
CA THR A 309 9.72 16.99 -10.35
C THR A 309 11.02 16.75 -11.11
N ALA A 310 12.12 16.51 -10.39
CA ALA A 310 13.43 16.32 -11.03
C ALA A 310 13.51 15.03 -11.87
N VAL A 311 12.97 13.92 -11.36
CA VAL A 311 13.08 12.61 -12.02
C VAL A 311 12.14 12.49 -13.21
N VAL A 312 10.90 12.98 -13.12
CA VAL A 312 9.95 12.95 -14.23
C VAL A 312 10.43 13.82 -15.39
N ASP A 313 11.00 15.00 -15.11
CA ASP A 313 11.59 15.87 -16.13
C ASP A 313 12.69 15.15 -16.94
N ILE A 314 13.58 14.42 -16.26
CA ILE A 314 14.65 13.66 -16.90
C ILE A 314 14.10 12.46 -17.69
N LEU A 315 13.24 11.64 -17.07
CA LEU A 315 12.73 10.41 -17.69
C LEU A 315 11.85 10.69 -18.92
N SER A 316 11.05 11.76 -18.88
CA SER A 316 10.15 12.15 -19.99
C SER A 316 10.87 12.43 -21.31
N ALA A 317 12.18 12.70 -21.28
CA ALA A 317 12.98 12.85 -22.49
C ALA A 317 13.06 11.55 -23.34
N THR A 318 12.94 10.39 -22.70
CA THR A 318 13.12 9.10 -23.40
C THR A 318 12.01 8.08 -23.13
N MET A 319 11.20 8.25 -22.10
CA MET A 319 10.13 7.32 -21.68
C MET A 319 8.80 8.04 -21.60
N ASP A 320 7.71 7.31 -21.83
CA ASP A 320 6.36 7.78 -21.46
C ASP A 320 6.19 7.59 -19.95
N VAL A 321 6.39 8.67 -19.21
CA VAL A 321 6.26 8.72 -17.76
C VAL A 321 5.42 9.93 -17.37
N ARG A 322 4.49 9.71 -16.44
CA ARG A 322 3.60 10.75 -15.91
C ARG A 322 3.83 10.90 -14.41
N LEU A 323 3.60 12.11 -13.92
CA LEU A 323 3.46 12.32 -12.48
C LEU A 323 2.22 11.54 -12.02
N PRO A 324 2.33 10.63 -11.05
CA PRO A 324 1.17 9.93 -10.49
C PRO A 324 0.34 10.91 -9.63
N ASP A 325 -0.91 10.53 -9.32
CA ASP A 325 -1.76 11.33 -8.43
C ASP A 325 -1.18 11.41 -7.01
N ALA A 326 -0.58 10.30 -6.55
CA ALA A 326 -0.01 10.18 -5.21
C ALA A 326 0.99 9.01 -5.12
N SER A 327 1.44 8.64 -3.90
CA SER A 327 2.44 7.59 -3.65
C SER A 327 3.87 8.04 -3.95
N PHE A 328 4.83 7.15 -3.79
CA PHE A 328 6.24 7.42 -4.15
C PHE A 328 6.75 6.52 -5.28
N TYR A 329 5.86 6.00 -6.11
CA TYR A 329 6.20 5.14 -7.23
C TYR A 329 6.02 5.85 -8.57
N LEU A 330 6.94 5.57 -9.51
CA LEU A 330 6.71 5.73 -10.94
C LEU A 330 6.49 4.36 -11.57
N TRP A 331 5.63 4.34 -12.61
CA TRP A 331 5.23 3.14 -13.32
C TRP A 331 5.38 3.31 -14.84
N PRO A 332 6.61 3.61 -15.35
CA PRO A 332 6.82 3.82 -16.75
C PRO A 332 6.82 2.51 -17.54
N LYS A 333 6.44 2.62 -18.82
CA LYS A 333 6.52 1.54 -19.80
C LYS A 333 7.96 1.37 -20.32
N THR A 334 8.38 0.12 -20.51
CA THR A 334 9.69 -0.23 -21.06
C THR A 334 9.60 -0.56 -22.55
N PRO A 335 10.65 -0.31 -23.36
CA PRO A 335 10.66 -0.60 -24.79
C PRO A 335 10.76 -2.09 -25.12
N VAL A 336 11.17 -2.89 -24.15
CA VAL A 336 11.31 -4.35 -24.22
C VAL A 336 10.66 -5.01 -23.01
N ASP A 337 10.69 -6.32 -22.92
CA ASP A 337 10.25 -7.07 -21.74
C ASP A 337 10.83 -6.47 -20.45
N ASP A 338 9.99 -6.32 -19.42
CA ASP A 338 10.32 -5.64 -18.18
C ASP A 338 11.41 -6.35 -17.37
N ALA A 339 11.46 -7.68 -17.40
CA ALA A 339 12.52 -8.44 -16.74
C ALA A 339 13.85 -8.29 -17.50
N VAL A 340 13.81 -8.29 -18.84
CA VAL A 340 15.01 -8.04 -19.67
C VAL A 340 15.53 -6.62 -19.41
N PHE A 341 14.65 -5.62 -19.42
CA PHE A 341 15.05 -4.23 -19.14
C PHE A 341 15.68 -4.09 -17.76
N THR A 342 15.06 -4.68 -16.73
CA THR A 342 15.56 -4.61 -15.34
C THR A 342 16.91 -5.31 -15.19
N ARG A 343 17.09 -6.46 -15.84
CA ARG A 343 18.35 -7.19 -15.83
C ARG A 343 19.49 -6.40 -16.47
N GLU A 344 19.24 -5.82 -17.65
CA GLU A 344 20.24 -5.02 -18.37
C GLU A 344 20.56 -3.71 -17.65
N LEU A 345 19.56 -3.10 -17.00
CA LEU A 345 19.77 -1.91 -16.17
C LEU A 345 20.71 -2.19 -14.99
N PHE A 346 20.55 -3.33 -14.34
CA PHE A 346 21.47 -3.76 -13.29
C PHE A 346 22.85 -4.09 -13.86
N ALA A 347 22.92 -4.88 -14.94
CA ALA A 347 24.18 -5.36 -15.53
C ALA A 347 25.06 -4.22 -16.07
N GLN A 348 24.48 -3.19 -16.67
CA GLN A 348 25.21 -2.11 -17.33
C GLN A 348 25.36 -0.86 -16.47
N TYR A 349 24.41 -0.60 -15.56
CA TYR A 349 24.30 0.69 -14.87
C TYR A 349 24.18 0.58 -13.34
N ASN A 350 24.17 -0.62 -12.76
CA ASN A 350 24.05 -0.87 -11.31
C ASN A 350 22.84 -0.16 -10.65
N VAL A 351 21.70 -0.12 -11.34
CA VAL A 351 20.44 0.40 -10.84
C VAL A 351 19.44 -0.75 -10.70
N ASN A 352 18.80 -0.84 -9.54
CA ASN A 352 17.77 -1.82 -9.25
C ASN A 352 16.39 -1.18 -9.30
N VAL A 353 15.52 -1.70 -10.16
CA VAL A 353 14.08 -1.44 -10.22
C VAL A 353 13.32 -2.75 -10.11
N LEU A 354 12.00 -2.74 -10.06
CA LEU A 354 11.21 -3.96 -9.95
C LEU A 354 10.41 -4.19 -11.24
N PRO A 355 10.58 -5.34 -11.91
CA PRO A 355 9.76 -5.71 -13.06
C PRO A 355 8.27 -5.70 -12.73
N GLY A 356 7.46 -5.15 -13.60
CA GLY A 356 6.02 -5.04 -13.41
C GLY A 356 5.31 -6.39 -13.44
N SER A 357 5.74 -7.30 -14.30
CA SER A 357 5.24 -8.68 -14.36
C SER A 357 5.46 -9.47 -13.07
N TYR A 358 6.36 -9.02 -12.18
CA TYR A 358 6.54 -9.63 -10.86
C TYR A 358 5.53 -9.15 -9.83
N LEU A 359 4.86 -8.02 -10.10
CA LEU A 359 3.82 -7.43 -9.25
C LEU A 359 2.40 -7.79 -9.71
N SER A 360 2.26 -8.52 -10.80
CA SER A 360 0.97 -8.83 -11.44
C SER A 360 0.81 -10.32 -11.73
N ARG A 361 -0.36 -10.68 -12.21
CA ARG A 361 -0.68 -12.02 -12.71
C ARG A 361 -1.30 -11.92 -14.11
N ASP A 362 -1.15 -13.00 -14.88
CA ASP A 362 -1.93 -13.17 -16.09
C ASP A 362 -3.40 -13.40 -15.71
N ALA A 363 -4.24 -12.47 -16.05
CA ALA A 363 -5.68 -12.52 -15.78
C ALA A 363 -6.47 -11.96 -16.96
N HIS A 364 -7.55 -12.61 -17.33
CA HIS A 364 -8.41 -12.20 -18.45
C HIS A 364 -7.64 -12.02 -19.77
N GLY A 365 -6.60 -12.84 -20.01
CA GLY A 365 -5.77 -12.82 -21.21
C GLY A 365 -4.71 -11.72 -21.27
N VAL A 366 -4.52 -10.96 -20.18
CA VAL A 366 -3.56 -9.85 -20.12
C VAL A 366 -2.76 -9.92 -18.81
N ASN A 367 -1.47 -9.54 -18.89
CA ASN A 367 -0.66 -9.21 -17.72
C ASN A 367 -0.43 -7.69 -17.69
N PRO A 368 -1.10 -6.93 -16.82
CA PRO A 368 -1.00 -5.46 -16.83
C PRO A 368 0.34 -4.93 -16.35
N GLY A 369 1.18 -5.77 -15.78
CA GLY A 369 2.55 -5.41 -15.40
C GLY A 369 3.59 -5.64 -16.50
N HIS A 370 3.21 -6.34 -17.58
CA HIS A 370 4.13 -6.60 -18.68
C HIS A 370 4.59 -5.31 -19.35
N GLN A 371 5.89 -5.24 -19.68
CA GLN A 371 6.53 -4.04 -20.21
C GLN A 371 6.40 -2.79 -19.32
N HIS A 372 6.31 -2.95 -18.00
CA HIS A 372 6.38 -1.87 -17.03
C HIS A 372 7.45 -2.14 -15.98
N ILE A 373 7.99 -1.08 -15.39
CA ILE A 373 8.85 -1.18 -14.22
C ILE A 373 8.31 -0.29 -13.10
N ARG A 374 8.46 -0.76 -11.86
CA ARG A 374 8.21 0.08 -10.70
C ARG A 374 9.50 0.72 -10.23
N ILE A 375 9.51 2.05 -10.15
CA ILE A 375 10.61 2.85 -9.63
C ILE A 375 10.14 3.49 -8.31
N ALA A 376 10.74 3.13 -7.18
CA ALA A 376 10.43 3.71 -5.88
C ALA A 376 11.39 4.88 -5.61
N LEU A 377 10.90 6.13 -5.60
CA LEU A 377 11.72 7.34 -5.41
C LEU A 377 12.06 7.57 -3.91
N VAL A 378 12.55 6.54 -3.25
CA VAL A 378 12.83 6.55 -1.81
C VAL A 378 14.28 6.94 -1.46
N ALA A 379 15.24 6.73 -2.37
CA ALA A 379 16.64 7.09 -2.21
C ALA A 379 16.84 8.63 -2.08
N PRO A 380 18.02 9.13 -1.66
CA PRO A 380 18.37 10.54 -1.75
C PRO A 380 18.12 11.11 -3.15
N ILE A 381 17.81 12.40 -3.24
CA ILE A 381 17.40 13.02 -4.51
C ILE A 381 18.51 12.91 -5.57
N GLU A 382 19.76 13.01 -5.17
CA GLU A 382 20.94 12.91 -6.06
C GLU A 382 21.04 11.51 -6.68
N GLU A 383 20.77 10.46 -5.88
CA GLU A 383 20.74 9.08 -6.36
C GLU A 383 19.54 8.84 -7.30
N CYS A 384 18.37 9.42 -6.98
CA CYS A 384 17.19 9.33 -7.85
C CYS A 384 17.44 10.00 -9.23
N ILE A 385 18.07 11.17 -9.25
CA ILE A 385 18.47 11.90 -10.46
C ILE A 385 19.49 11.08 -11.27
N GLU A 386 20.53 10.58 -10.62
CA GLU A 386 21.55 9.76 -11.28
C GLU A 386 20.94 8.46 -11.86
N ALA A 387 20.06 7.80 -11.11
CA ALA A 387 19.34 6.63 -11.63
C ALA A 387 18.49 6.97 -12.85
N ALA A 388 17.79 8.11 -12.85
CA ALA A 388 16.99 8.55 -13.99
C ALA A 388 17.86 8.74 -15.26
N HIS A 389 19.03 9.37 -15.14
CA HIS A 389 19.96 9.49 -16.26
C HIS A 389 20.47 8.14 -16.78
N ARG A 390 20.76 7.18 -15.88
CA ARG A 390 21.19 5.84 -16.28
C ARG A 390 20.07 5.07 -16.96
N ILE A 391 18.83 5.19 -16.48
CA ILE A 391 17.63 4.60 -17.09
C ILE A 391 17.44 5.16 -18.51
N CYS A 392 17.56 6.48 -18.71
CA CYS A 392 17.47 7.10 -20.03
C CYS A 392 18.52 6.54 -21.00
N LYS A 393 19.76 6.40 -20.56
CA LYS A 393 20.84 5.83 -21.39
C LYS A 393 20.53 4.42 -21.87
N LEU A 394 20.02 3.56 -20.98
CA LEU A 394 19.60 2.20 -21.35
C LEU A 394 18.41 2.24 -22.33
N ASN A 395 17.41 3.07 -22.04
CA ASN A 395 16.21 3.17 -22.87
C ASN A 395 16.53 3.59 -24.32
N GLU A 396 17.49 4.51 -24.51
CA GLU A 396 17.98 4.92 -25.84
C GLU A 396 18.69 3.79 -26.58
N GLN A 397 19.38 2.88 -25.87
CA GLN A 397 20.03 1.73 -26.51
C GLN A 397 19.01 0.75 -27.12
N PHE A 398 17.87 0.54 -26.45
CA PHE A 398 16.80 -0.33 -26.95
C PHE A 398 15.94 0.30 -28.05
N LYS A 399 16.05 1.61 -28.29
CA LYS A 399 15.36 2.30 -29.39
C LYS A 399 16.14 2.35 -30.70
N LYS A 400 17.43 1.99 -30.64
CA LYS A 400 18.34 1.86 -31.80
C LYS A 400 18.27 0.47 -32.39
#